data_7eceae7910496d04b762f03b5c4c6894
#
_entry.id   7eceae7910496d04b762f03b5c4c6894
#
_cell.length_a   1.000
_cell.length_b   1.000
_cell.length_c   1.000
_cell.angle_alpha   90.00
_cell.angle_beta   90.00
_cell.angle_gamma   90.00
#
_symmetry.space_group_name_H-M   'P 1'
#
loop_
_entity.id
_entity.type
_entity.pdbx_description
1 polymer ?
#
loop_
_entity_poly.entity_id
_entity_poly.type
_entity_poly.pdbx_seq_one_letter_code
_entity_poly.pdbx_strand_id
1 'polypeptide(L)'
;MDKAMLRNIPKVDELLAPTHALCPDASAAAVTAAVRRTLDALRESVLSGEAPEIPETAALCALAADAARRAETPSLRPVINATGVVLHTNLGRARLSGRAAKAAADAAEHYSTLEYDVESGGRGSRNAHVEALLCRLTGAESALVVNNNAAAVLLLLTALTAGGEVVVSRGELVEIGGSFRVPEIMSACGATLREVGTTNKTRAADYAAAIGEHTRALMKVHTSNYRIVGFTESASREELAALAHSRGLPFFEDLGSGSLFDLEAFGIHGEPTLQGSVRAGADAVTCSGDKLLGGPQAGILVGKKSCLDVLKRHPLLRALRVDKMTLAALEATLRAYADGSAVSTLPTLAMLAASPEELRAQARTLCEKLTERGISAEVLAEGDAVGGGSVPAQTLPGFAAAVTPRHCRVDELAERLRQRETPVVARIAHERLLLCLRTLRPEEYDELVRAVAESDR
;
A
#
# COMPACT_ATOMS: atom_id res chain seq x y z
N MET A 1 6.99 -22.03 47.66
CA MET A 1 7.90 -22.26 46.51
C MET A 1 8.35 -23.72 46.56
N ASP A 2 7.81 -24.53 45.67
CA ASP A 2 8.14 -25.96 45.67
C ASP A 2 9.39 -26.20 44.81
N LYS A 3 10.58 -26.16 45.48
CA LYS A 3 11.87 -26.49 44.83
C LYS A 3 11.90 -27.92 44.26
N ALA A 4 10.97 -28.78 44.67
CA ALA A 4 10.86 -30.15 44.17
C ALA A 4 10.36 -30.19 42.74
N MET A 5 9.42 -29.30 42.37
CA MET A 5 8.89 -29.20 41.01
C MET A 5 9.96 -28.80 39.98
N LEU A 6 10.88 -27.89 40.34
CA LEU A 6 11.95 -27.46 39.41
C LEU A 6 12.89 -28.62 39.02
N ARG A 7 13.04 -29.67 39.88
CA ARG A 7 13.87 -30.85 39.58
C ARG A 7 13.22 -31.78 38.55
N ASN A 8 11.90 -31.70 38.39
CA ASN A 8 11.14 -32.51 37.47
C ASN A 8 11.03 -31.87 36.06
N ILE A 9 11.54 -30.64 35.85
CA ILE A 9 11.60 -30.01 34.53
C ILE A 9 12.61 -30.79 33.69
N PRO A 10 12.21 -31.25 32.47
CA PRO A 10 13.08 -31.97 31.56
C PRO A 10 14.34 -31.18 31.20
N LYS A 11 15.42 -31.88 30.87
CA LYS A 11 16.63 -31.23 30.35
C LYS A 11 16.47 -30.87 28.89
N VAL A 12 17.21 -29.86 28.44
CA VAL A 12 17.21 -29.42 27.05
C VAL A 12 17.44 -30.58 26.07
N ASP A 13 18.45 -31.40 26.37
CA ASP A 13 18.84 -32.52 25.49
C ASP A 13 17.75 -33.58 25.34
N GLU A 14 16.89 -33.76 26.36
CA GLU A 14 15.78 -34.71 26.32
C GLU A 14 14.67 -34.26 25.35
N LEU A 15 14.52 -32.94 25.08
CA LEU A 15 13.50 -32.38 24.20
C LEU A 15 14.00 -32.15 22.78
N LEU A 16 15.31 -32.04 22.54
CA LEU A 16 15.84 -31.65 21.22
C LEU A 16 15.39 -32.58 20.09
N ALA A 17 15.67 -33.88 20.22
CA ALA A 17 15.36 -34.85 19.16
C ALA A 17 13.85 -35.02 18.94
N PRO A 18 12.98 -35.17 19.98
CA PRO A 18 11.54 -35.23 19.80
C PRO A 18 10.96 -33.94 19.18
N THR A 19 11.44 -32.75 19.60
CA THR A 19 11.02 -31.48 19.05
C THR A 19 11.38 -31.36 17.56
N HIS A 20 12.62 -31.73 17.20
CA HIS A 20 13.05 -31.69 15.79
C HIS A 20 12.23 -32.64 14.91
N ALA A 21 11.84 -33.81 15.42
CA ALA A 21 10.96 -34.72 14.70
C ALA A 21 9.57 -34.14 14.40
N LEU A 22 9.08 -33.22 15.25
CA LEU A 22 7.82 -32.48 15.05
C LEU A 22 7.93 -31.31 14.06
N CYS A 23 9.14 -30.78 13.82
CA CYS A 23 9.40 -29.68 12.91
C CYS A 23 10.69 -29.92 12.08
N PRO A 24 10.67 -30.92 11.18
CA PRO A 24 11.88 -31.37 10.47
C PRO A 24 12.48 -30.29 9.55
N ASP A 25 11.66 -29.33 9.11
CA ASP A 25 12.09 -28.21 8.25
C ASP A 25 12.76 -27.08 9.05
N ALA A 26 12.64 -27.09 10.39
CA ALA A 26 13.25 -26.05 11.21
C ALA A 26 14.75 -26.33 11.45
N SER A 27 15.58 -25.29 11.43
CA SER A 27 17.00 -25.42 11.70
C SER A 27 17.27 -25.92 13.14
N ALA A 28 18.34 -26.68 13.32
CA ALA A 28 18.76 -27.14 14.65
C ALA A 28 18.98 -25.98 15.64
N ALA A 29 19.40 -24.82 15.14
CA ALA A 29 19.57 -23.61 15.96
C ALA A 29 18.22 -23.06 16.43
N ALA A 30 17.20 -22.98 15.56
CA ALA A 30 15.86 -22.54 15.92
C ALA A 30 15.20 -23.50 16.92
N VAL A 31 15.31 -24.82 16.71
CA VAL A 31 14.81 -25.84 17.63
C VAL A 31 15.47 -25.71 19.01
N THR A 32 16.79 -25.58 19.07
CA THR A 32 17.53 -25.42 20.33
C THR A 32 17.10 -24.16 21.09
N ALA A 33 16.97 -23.04 20.38
CA ALA A 33 16.52 -21.78 20.97
C ALA A 33 15.07 -21.85 21.46
N ALA A 34 14.19 -22.52 20.71
CA ALA A 34 12.79 -22.71 21.07
C ALA A 34 12.65 -23.61 22.33
N VAL A 35 13.35 -24.76 22.38
CA VAL A 35 13.36 -25.65 23.55
C VAL A 35 13.83 -24.89 24.79
N ARG A 36 14.94 -24.15 24.73
CA ARG A 36 15.43 -23.35 25.86
C ARG A 36 14.40 -22.35 26.35
N ARG A 37 13.80 -21.55 25.43
CA ARG A 37 12.77 -20.58 25.81
C ARG A 37 11.54 -21.22 26.44
N THR A 38 11.08 -22.36 25.92
CA THR A 38 9.93 -23.09 26.48
C THR A 38 10.23 -23.55 27.89
N LEU A 39 11.43 -24.08 28.14
CA LEU A 39 11.83 -24.52 29.48
C LEU A 39 12.09 -23.36 30.46
N ASP A 40 12.60 -22.22 29.97
CA ASP A 40 12.81 -21.02 30.78
C ASP A 40 11.46 -20.40 31.18
N ALA A 41 10.51 -20.29 30.26
CA ALA A 41 9.16 -19.86 30.55
C ALA A 41 8.44 -20.78 31.56
N LEU A 42 8.63 -22.10 31.43
CA LEU A 42 8.10 -23.05 32.40
C LEU A 42 8.73 -22.86 33.79
N ARG A 43 10.05 -22.63 33.86
CA ARG A 43 10.74 -22.34 35.14
C ARG A 43 10.19 -21.08 35.83
N GLU A 44 10.00 -20.04 35.04
CA GLU A 44 9.41 -18.76 35.51
C GLU A 44 7.98 -18.97 36.02
N SER A 45 7.15 -19.71 35.31
CA SER A 45 5.76 -20.01 35.70
C SER A 45 5.69 -20.89 36.97
N VAL A 46 6.61 -21.83 37.14
CA VAL A 46 6.72 -22.60 38.39
C VAL A 46 7.19 -21.72 39.55
N LEU A 47 8.13 -20.81 39.32
CA LEU A 47 8.65 -19.90 40.36
C LEU A 47 7.61 -18.86 40.79
N SER A 48 6.78 -18.36 39.85
CA SER A 48 5.68 -17.42 40.14
C SER A 48 4.48 -18.12 40.81
N GLY A 49 4.40 -19.45 40.76
CA GLY A 49 3.27 -20.21 41.28
C GLY A 49 2.05 -20.27 40.32
N GLU A 50 2.23 -19.85 39.08
CA GLU A 50 1.18 -19.90 38.03
C GLU A 50 1.01 -21.31 37.45
N ALA A 51 2.08 -22.13 37.44
CA ALA A 51 2.01 -23.50 36.97
C ALA A 51 1.72 -24.47 38.14
N PRO A 52 0.53 -25.07 38.19
CA PRO A 52 0.18 -26.02 39.25
C PRO A 52 0.89 -27.39 39.08
N GLU A 53 1.27 -27.73 37.85
CA GLU A 53 1.95 -28.98 37.48
C GLU A 53 2.88 -28.77 36.28
N ILE A 54 3.81 -29.71 36.07
CA ILE A 54 4.70 -29.70 34.91
C ILE A 54 3.98 -30.43 33.78
N PRO A 55 3.82 -29.79 32.57
CA PRO A 55 3.24 -30.42 31.40
C PRO A 55 4.02 -31.68 30.97
N GLU A 56 3.35 -32.63 30.36
CA GLU A 56 4.01 -33.79 29.77
C GLU A 56 5.07 -33.39 28.75
N THR A 57 6.13 -34.18 28.63
CA THR A 57 7.23 -33.97 27.68
C THR A 57 6.74 -33.77 26.26
N ALA A 58 5.71 -34.54 25.84
CA ALA A 58 5.12 -34.40 24.51
C ALA A 58 4.49 -33.03 24.27
N ALA A 59 3.81 -32.45 25.27
CA ALA A 59 3.22 -31.12 25.19
C ALA A 59 4.31 -30.04 25.14
N LEU A 60 5.38 -30.17 25.90
CA LEU A 60 6.53 -29.26 25.85
C LEU A 60 7.23 -29.31 24.48
N CYS A 61 7.40 -30.50 23.91
CA CYS A 61 7.96 -30.67 22.57
C CYS A 61 7.06 -30.01 21.49
N ALA A 62 5.75 -30.15 21.61
CA ALA A 62 4.81 -29.51 20.66
C ALA A 62 4.89 -27.97 20.76
N LEU A 63 4.90 -27.41 21.98
CA LEU A 63 5.08 -25.97 22.20
C LEU A 63 6.41 -25.43 21.62
N ALA A 64 7.50 -26.17 21.86
CA ALA A 64 8.81 -25.82 21.33
C ALA A 64 8.87 -25.94 19.80
N ALA A 65 8.25 -26.96 19.21
CA ALA A 65 8.19 -27.12 17.76
C ALA A 65 7.38 -25.97 17.09
N ASP A 66 6.27 -25.55 17.70
CA ASP A 66 5.51 -24.40 17.23
C ASP A 66 6.30 -23.09 17.35
N ALA A 67 7.05 -22.93 18.44
CA ALA A 67 7.93 -21.78 18.63
C ALA A 67 9.09 -21.77 17.62
N ALA A 68 9.66 -22.93 17.27
CA ALA A 68 10.71 -23.07 16.26
C ALA A 68 10.19 -22.71 14.87
N ARG A 69 9.03 -23.28 14.46
CA ARG A 69 8.37 -22.93 13.20
C ARG A 69 8.08 -21.44 13.09
N ARG A 70 7.52 -20.83 14.13
CA ARG A 70 7.26 -19.38 14.16
C ARG A 70 8.53 -18.55 14.04
N ALA A 71 9.63 -18.98 14.63
CA ALA A 71 10.90 -18.24 14.57
C ALA A 71 11.51 -18.19 13.16
N GLU A 72 11.25 -19.20 12.33
CA GLU A 72 11.73 -19.27 10.95
C GLU A 72 10.72 -18.79 9.92
N THR A 73 9.47 -18.59 10.32
CA THR A 73 8.46 -18.00 9.43
C THR A 73 8.83 -16.55 9.16
N PRO A 74 8.96 -16.14 7.88
CA PRO A 74 9.20 -14.75 7.54
C PRO A 74 8.14 -13.82 8.16
N SER A 75 8.56 -12.69 8.72
CA SER A 75 7.65 -11.70 9.29
C SER A 75 6.81 -11.00 8.21
N LEU A 76 7.40 -10.76 7.03
CA LEU A 76 6.71 -10.27 5.84
C LEU A 76 6.23 -11.48 5.03
N ARG A 77 4.94 -11.74 5.04
CA ARG A 77 4.32 -12.91 4.41
C ARG A 77 3.01 -12.57 3.70
N PRO A 78 2.59 -13.38 2.72
CA PRO A 78 1.29 -13.22 2.06
C PRO A 78 0.13 -13.24 3.06
N VAL A 79 -0.92 -12.47 2.75
CA VAL A 79 -2.16 -12.36 3.52
C VAL A 79 -3.34 -12.45 2.57
N ILE A 80 -4.40 -13.13 2.95
CA ILE A 80 -5.67 -13.11 2.24
C ILE A 80 -6.44 -11.87 2.69
N ASN A 81 -6.63 -10.91 1.78
CA ASN A 81 -7.37 -9.68 2.03
C ASN A 81 -8.87 -9.89 1.73
N ALA A 82 -9.66 -10.18 2.73
CA ALA A 82 -11.11 -10.32 2.64
C ALA A 82 -11.86 -9.07 3.16
N THR A 83 -11.19 -7.90 3.21
CA THR A 83 -11.80 -6.67 3.77
C THR A 83 -12.66 -5.89 2.79
N GLY A 84 -12.51 -6.11 1.48
CA GLY A 84 -13.11 -5.27 0.43
C GLY A 84 -12.43 -3.90 0.27
N VAL A 85 -11.30 -3.66 0.93
CA VAL A 85 -10.49 -2.44 0.76
C VAL A 85 -9.39 -2.69 -0.25
N VAL A 86 -9.53 -2.13 -1.46
CA VAL A 86 -8.64 -2.42 -2.61
C VAL A 86 -7.20 -2.02 -2.34
N LEU A 87 -6.98 -0.78 -1.87
CA LEU A 87 -5.67 -0.23 -1.54
C LEU A 87 -5.46 -0.20 -0.01
N HIS A 88 -5.57 -1.37 0.63
CA HIS A 88 -5.46 -1.44 2.10
C HIS A 88 -4.04 -1.07 2.56
N THR A 89 -3.88 0.05 3.25
CA THR A 89 -2.59 0.64 3.63
C THR A 89 -1.71 -0.35 4.40
N ASN A 90 -2.28 -1.03 5.40
CA ASN A 90 -1.51 -1.94 6.25
C ASN A 90 -1.24 -3.31 5.59
N LEU A 91 -1.86 -3.60 4.44
CA LEU A 91 -1.66 -4.84 3.67
C LEU A 91 -0.84 -4.62 2.39
N GLY A 92 -0.10 -3.50 2.30
CA GLY A 92 0.86 -3.24 1.23
C GLY A 92 0.26 -2.52 0.00
N ARG A 93 -0.97 -2.04 0.06
CA ARG A 93 -1.64 -1.27 -1.01
C ARG A 93 -1.80 -2.06 -2.32
N ALA A 94 -1.33 -1.52 -3.47
CA ALA A 94 -1.50 -2.16 -4.77
C ALA A 94 -0.70 -3.45 -4.89
N ARG A 95 -1.36 -4.52 -5.32
CA ARG A 95 -0.69 -5.75 -5.75
C ARG A 95 -0.17 -5.58 -7.16
N LEU A 96 1.02 -6.10 -7.44
CA LEU A 96 1.57 -6.13 -8.78
C LEU A 96 0.85 -7.15 -9.67
N SER A 97 0.78 -6.86 -10.97
CA SER A 97 0.42 -7.87 -11.95
C SER A 97 1.47 -8.98 -12.00
N GLY A 98 1.10 -10.19 -12.46
CA GLY A 98 2.06 -11.28 -12.63
C GLY A 98 3.25 -10.91 -13.52
N ARG A 99 3.01 -10.10 -14.57
CA ARG A 99 4.06 -9.56 -15.44
C ARG A 99 5.02 -8.63 -14.69
N ALA A 100 4.49 -7.73 -13.86
CA ALA A 100 5.30 -6.79 -13.08
C ALA A 100 6.08 -7.50 -11.96
N ALA A 101 5.45 -8.46 -11.27
CA ALA A 101 6.11 -9.27 -10.25
C ALA A 101 7.25 -10.11 -10.84
N LYS A 102 7.03 -10.74 -12.01
CA LYS A 102 8.07 -11.47 -12.73
C LYS A 102 9.21 -10.55 -13.15
N ALA A 103 8.92 -9.38 -13.71
CA ALA A 103 9.97 -8.42 -14.10
C ALA A 103 10.84 -7.98 -12.92
N ALA A 104 10.24 -7.76 -11.74
CA ALA A 104 10.99 -7.47 -10.51
C ALA A 104 11.90 -8.63 -10.10
N ALA A 105 11.38 -9.87 -10.13
CA ALA A 105 12.16 -11.07 -9.82
C ALA A 105 13.32 -11.27 -10.79
N ASP A 106 13.07 -11.17 -12.11
CA ASP A 106 14.09 -11.27 -13.16
C ASP A 106 15.20 -10.21 -12.97
N ALA A 107 14.80 -8.96 -12.64
CA ALA A 107 15.77 -7.89 -12.34
C ALA A 107 16.55 -8.16 -11.05
N ALA A 108 15.97 -8.82 -10.05
CA ALA A 108 16.68 -9.18 -8.82
C ALA A 108 17.72 -10.28 -9.06
N GLU A 109 17.34 -11.31 -9.81
CA GLU A 109 18.14 -12.53 -10.03
C GLU A 109 19.32 -12.31 -10.97
N HIS A 110 19.21 -11.36 -11.94
CA HIS A 110 20.20 -11.19 -12.99
C HIS A 110 20.90 -9.82 -12.96
N TYR A 111 22.04 -9.73 -13.63
CA TYR A 111 22.57 -8.44 -14.06
C TYR A 111 21.61 -7.81 -15.07
N SER A 112 21.54 -6.48 -15.08
CA SER A 112 20.58 -5.75 -15.92
C SER A 112 21.20 -4.51 -16.56
N THR A 113 20.54 -3.99 -17.56
CA THR A 113 20.92 -2.77 -18.30
C THR A 113 20.65 -1.48 -17.53
N LEU A 114 20.40 -1.55 -16.22
CA LEU A 114 19.93 -0.43 -15.37
C LEU A 114 20.56 0.93 -15.69
N GLU A 115 21.88 1.00 -15.77
CA GLU A 115 22.64 2.20 -16.14
C GLU A 115 23.68 1.88 -17.25
N TYR A 116 23.38 0.89 -18.10
CA TYR A 116 24.21 0.51 -19.22
C TYR A 116 23.41 0.62 -20.52
N ASP A 117 23.91 1.43 -21.44
CA ASP A 117 23.36 1.55 -22.78
C ASP A 117 24.00 0.49 -23.67
N VAL A 118 23.21 -0.48 -24.11
CA VAL A 118 23.67 -1.64 -24.88
C VAL A 118 24.09 -1.24 -26.32
N GLU A 119 23.43 -0.21 -26.87
CA GLU A 119 23.69 0.23 -28.24
C GLU A 119 25.03 1.00 -28.33
N SER A 120 25.25 1.93 -27.40
CA SER A 120 26.48 2.73 -27.37
C SER A 120 27.64 2.09 -26.60
N GLY A 121 27.35 1.05 -25.81
CA GLY A 121 28.33 0.41 -24.91
C GLY A 121 28.78 1.30 -23.75
N GLY A 122 28.06 2.39 -23.48
CA GLY A 122 28.36 3.39 -22.47
C GLY A 122 27.43 3.40 -21.27
N ARG A 123 27.61 4.43 -20.42
CA ARG A 123 26.77 4.65 -19.28
C ARG A 123 25.44 5.30 -19.68
N GLY A 124 24.32 4.62 -19.40
CA GLY A 124 22.96 5.11 -19.57
C GLY A 124 22.38 5.73 -18.31
N SER A 125 21.13 6.21 -18.43
CA SER A 125 20.32 6.70 -17.31
C SER A 125 19.28 5.67 -16.91
N ARG A 126 19.16 5.37 -15.61
CA ARG A 126 18.11 4.46 -15.12
C ARG A 126 16.69 4.96 -15.41
N ASN A 127 16.47 6.27 -15.50
CA ASN A 127 15.16 6.83 -15.80
C ASN A 127 14.74 6.61 -17.26
N ALA A 128 15.67 6.34 -18.17
CA ALA A 128 15.39 6.08 -19.59
C ALA A 128 14.40 4.91 -19.79
N HIS A 129 14.41 3.92 -18.88
CA HIS A 129 13.51 2.75 -18.94
C HIS A 129 12.03 3.11 -18.82
N VAL A 130 11.69 4.20 -18.12
CA VAL A 130 10.31 4.60 -17.83
C VAL A 130 9.93 5.97 -18.33
N GLU A 131 10.89 6.87 -18.60
CA GLU A 131 10.64 8.25 -18.97
C GLU A 131 9.82 8.37 -20.26
N ALA A 132 10.23 7.69 -21.33
CA ALA A 132 9.51 7.72 -22.59
C ALA A 132 8.08 7.18 -22.50
N LEU A 133 7.84 6.14 -21.68
CA LEU A 133 6.51 5.60 -21.41
C LEU A 133 5.65 6.60 -20.64
N LEU A 134 6.19 7.21 -19.58
CA LEU A 134 5.47 8.21 -18.79
C LEU A 134 5.12 9.44 -19.65
N CYS A 135 6.07 9.96 -20.42
CA CYS A 135 5.80 11.10 -21.32
C CYS A 135 4.69 10.77 -22.33
N ARG A 136 4.74 9.58 -22.94
CA ARG A 136 3.70 9.14 -23.89
C ARG A 136 2.33 9.00 -23.25
N LEU A 137 2.26 8.46 -22.03
CA LEU A 137 1.00 8.21 -21.32
C LEU A 137 0.39 9.48 -20.74
N THR A 138 1.21 10.45 -20.36
CA THR A 138 0.73 11.66 -19.67
C THR A 138 0.69 12.90 -20.55
N GLY A 139 1.43 12.92 -21.67
CA GLY A 139 1.63 14.10 -22.50
C GLY A 139 2.67 15.08 -21.93
N ALA A 140 3.40 14.69 -20.89
CA ALA A 140 4.46 15.51 -20.31
C ALA A 140 5.71 15.53 -21.19
N GLU A 141 6.51 16.60 -21.09
CA GLU A 141 7.77 16.76 -21.83
C GLU A 141 8.91 15.91 -21.25
N SER A 142 8.86 15.62 -19.94
CA SER A 142 9.89 14.88 -19.22
C SER A 142 9.30 14.18 -18.00
N ALA A 143 9.98 13.11 -17.55
CA ALA A 143 9.60 12.37 -16.36
C ALA A 143 10.81 11.94 -15.54
N LEU A 144 10.58 11.69 -14.26
CA LEU A 144 11.56 11.23 -13.30
C LEU A 144 10.89 10.31 -12.28
N VAL A 145 11.58 9.28 -11.82
CA VAL A 145 11.06 8.35 -10.80
C VAL A 145 12.02 8.27 -9.62
N VAL A 146 11.44 8.36 -8.43
CA VAL A 146 12.12 8.25 -7.13
C VAL A 146 11.43 7.22 -6.23
N ASN A 147 11.93 6.98 -5.02
CA ASN A 147 11.48 5.90 -4.13
C ASN A 147 9.99 5.93 -3.76
N ASN A 148 9.42 7.10 -3.54
CA ASN A 148 8.01 7.29 -3.17
C ASN A 148 7.57 8.74 -3.41
N ASN A 149 6.28 9.02 -3.29
CA ASN A 149 5.75 10.35 -3.55
C ASN A 149 6.25 11.43 -2.58
N ALA A 150 6.48 11.10 -1.31
CA ALA A 150 7.07 12.05 -0.36
C ALA A 150 8.48 12.48 -0.81
N ALA A 151 9.28 11.54 -1.31
CA ALA A 151 10.59 11.82 -1.91
C ALA A 151 10.46 12.67 -3.19
N ALA A 152 9.41 12.48 -3.99
CA ALA A 152 9.14 13.29 -5.17
C ALA A 152 8.84 14.75 -4.79
N VAL A 153 7.95 14.97 -3.83
CA VAL A 153 7.62 16.30 -3.30
C VAL A 153 8.83 16.95 -2.66
N LEU A 154 9.58 16.21 -1.83
CA LEU A 154 10.81 16.70 -1.20
C LEU A 154 11.83 17.17 -2.24
N LEU A 155 12.10 16.37 -3.26
CA LEU A 155 13.04 16.71 -4.34
C LEU A 155 12.57 17.95 -5.12
N LEU A 156 11.29 17.97 -5.51
CA LEU A 156 10.67 19.06 -6.27
C LEU A 156 10.83 20.40 -5.54
N LEU A 157 10.38 20.44 -4.30
CA LEU A 157 10.41 21.68 -3.50
C LEU A 157 11.83 22.10 -3.13
N THR A 158 12.69 21.16 -2.72
CA THR A 158 14.10 21.49 -2.40
C THR A 158 14.83 22.08 -3.59
N ALA A 159 14.64 21.49 -4.78
CA ALA A 159 15.38 21.92 -5.96
C ALA A 159 14.88 23.23 -6.59
N LEU A 160 13.59 23.54 -6.45
CA LEU A 160 12.96 24.65 -7.16
C LEU A 160 12.46 25.78 -6.28
N THR A 161 12.31 25.57 -4.96
CA THR A 161 11.66 26.57 -4.09
C THR A 161 12.44 26.89 -2.80
N ALA A 162 13.59 26.26 -2.56
CA ALA A 162 14.40 26.52 -1.37
C ALA A 162 14.72 28.02 -1.20
N GLY A 163 14.55 28.53 0.02
CA GLY A 163 14.76 29.94 0.37
C GLY A 163 13.64 30.90 -0.10
N GLY A 164 12.52 30.38 -0.60
CA GLY A 164 11.37 31.18 -1.00
C GLY A 164 10.04 30.63 -0.51
N GLU A 165 8.96 31.29 -0.91
CA GLU A 165 7.59 30.96 -0.51
C GLU A 165 6.89 30.07 -1.54
N VAL A 166 6.10 29.09 -1.05
CA VAL A 166 5.18 28.29 -1.85
C VAL A 166 3.76 28.56 -1.35
N VAL A 167 2.91 29.02 -2.26
CA VAL A 167 1.52 29.38 -1.93
C VAL A 167 0.62 28.15 -2.06
N VAL A 168 -0.09 27.81 -1.00
CA VAL A 168 -0.96 26.61 -0.91
C VAL A 168 -2.28 26.96 -0.22
N SER A 169 -3.37 26.32 -0.63
CA SER A 169 -4.67 26.44 0.05
C SER A 169 -4.64 25.81 1.44
N ARG A 170 -5.22 26.49 2.45
CA ARG A 170 -5.43 25.93 3.80
C ARG A 170 -6.27 24.65 3.76
N GLY A 171 -7.23 24.57 2.85
CA GLY A 171 -8.05 23.39 2.67
C GLY A 171 -7.31 22.21 2.04
N GLU A 172 -6.04 22.35 1.66
CA GLU A 172 -5.20 21.33 1.04
C GLU A 172 -3.99 20.90 1.88
N LEU A 173 -3.92 21.37 3.14
CA LEU A 173 -2.85 21.02 4.09
C LEU A 173 -3.13 19.64 4.70
N VAL A 174 -2.86 18.61 3.91
CA VAL A 174 -3.18 17.21 4.23
C VAL A 174 -2.12 16.57 5.13
N GLU A 175 -2.59 15.64 5.99
CA GLU A 175 -1.76 14.61 6.61
C GLU A 175 -2.11 13.26 6.03
N ILE A 176 -1.11 12.51 5.53
CA ILE A 176 -1.27 11.19 4.91
C ILE A 176 -0.31 10.19 5.54
N GLY A 177 -0.79 8.95 5.75
CA GLY A 177 0.04 7.82 6.15
C GLY A 177 0.68 7.94 7.54
N GLY A 178 0.08 8.72 8.43
CA GLY A 178 0.46 8.81 9.85
C GLY A 178 1.59 9.79 10.17
N SER A 179 2.26 10.37 9.18
CA SER A 179 3.34 11.35 9.47
C SER A 179 3.71 12.28 8.32
N PHE A 180 3.18 12.09 7.10
CA PHE A 180 3.42 13.03 6.01
C PHE A 180 2.48 14.21 6.14
N ARG A 181 3.00 15.37 6.51
CA ARG A 181 2.29 16.65 6.62
C ARG A 181 2.89 17.65 5.65
N VAL A 182 2.05 18.26 4.83
CA VAL A 182 2.49 19.25 3.82
C VAL A 182 3.32 20.38 4.44
N PRO A 183 2.93 21.01 5.59
CA PRO A 183 3.74 22.05 6.21
C PRO A 183 5.13 21.58 6.66
N GLU A 184 5.23 20.38 7.20
CA GLU A 184 6.49 19.81 7.68
C GLU A 184 7.46 19.49 6.53
N ILE A 185 6.94 18.94 5.43
CA ILE A 185 7.74 18.68 4.23
C ILE A 185 8.24 19.99 3.61
N MET A 186 7.42 21.02 3.54
CA MET A 186 7.84 22.33 3.03
C MET A 186 8.96 22.93 3.88
N SER A 187 8.82 22.87 5.20
CA SER A 187 9.87 23.31 6.12
C SER A 187 11.17 22.51 5.92
N ALA A 188 11.07 21.18 5.79
CA ALA A 188 12.23 20.31 5.54
C ALA A 188 12.93 20.59 4.20
N CYS A 189 12.20 21.12 3.21
CA CYS A 189 12.73 21.53 1.90
C CYS A 189 13.43 22.90 1.92
N GLY A 190 13.40 23.62 3.04
CA GLY A 190 13.87 25.01 3.11
C GLY A 190 12.94 26.00 2.42
N ALA A 191 11.72 25.62 2.10
CA ALA A 191 10.68 26.49 1.57
C ALA A 191 9.79 27.02 2.70
N THR A 192 9.27 28.23 2.53
CA THR A 192 8.29 28.83 3.45
C THR A 192 6.89 28.57 2.93
N LEU A 193 6.04 27.95 3.73
CA LEU A 193 4.62 27.77 3.40
C LEU A 193 3.89 29.11 3.50
N ARG A 194 3.21 29.51 2.42
CA ARG A 194 2.30 30.64 2.38
C ARG A 194 0.87 30.14 2.23
N GLU A 195 0.14 30.08 3.34
CA GLU A 195 -1.25 29.60 3.34
C GLU A 195 -2.22 30.66 2.85
N VAL A 196 -3.20 30.23 2.00
CA VAL A 196 -4.24 31.12 1.47
C VAL A 196 -5.65 30.55 1.63
N GLY A 197 -6.63 31.44 1.58
CA GLY A 197 -8.03 31.10 1.73
C GLY A 197 -8.40 30.63 3.16
N THR A 198 -9.43 29.79 3.23
CA THR A 198 -9.93 29.19 4.49
C THR A 198 -9.98 27.66 4.33
N THR A 199 -10.37 26.97 5.40
CA THR A 199 -10.49 25.50 5.39
C THR A 199 -11.37 24.98 4.24
N ASN A 200 -12.51 25.65 3.97
CA ASN A 200 -13.52 25.19 3.03
C ASN A 200 -13.63 26.03 1.77
N LYS A 201 -12.99 27.21 1.70
CA LYS A 201 -13.05 28.08 0.51
C LYS A 201 -11.70 28.70 0.21
N THR A 202 -11.23 28.48 -1.01
CA THR A 202 -10.03 29.13 -1.55
C THR A 202 -10.25 29.41 -3.03
N ARG A 203 -10.06 30.68 -3.42
CA ARG A 203 -10.24 31.17 -4.78
C ARG A 203 -8.91 31.52 -5.41
N ALA A 204 -8.84 31.61 -6.73
CA ALA A 204 -7.67 32.12 -7.44
C ALA A 204 -7.26 33.53 -6.96
N ALA A 205 -8.22 34.36 -6.57
CA ALA A 205 -7.95 35.68 -5.99
C ALA A 205 -7.16 35.64 -4.68
N ASP A 206 -7.37 34.62 -3.84
CA ASP A 206 -6.62 34.45 -2.58
C ASP A 206 -5.14 34.14 -2.88
N TYR A 207 -4.87 33.30 -3.89
CA TYR A 207 -3.53 33.04 -4.39
C TYR A 207 -2.90 34.31 -4.98
N ALA A 208 -3.64 35.04 -5.82
CA ALA A 208 -3.15 36.27 -6.46
C ALA A 208 -2.73 37.34 -5.44
N ALA A 209 -3.49 37.48 -4.36
CA ALA A 209 -3.21 38.43 -3.29
C ALA A 209 -1.97 38.03 -2.43
N ALA A 210 -1.61 36.77 -2.42
CA ALA A 210 -0.47 36.26 -1.64
C ALA A 210 0.85 36.25 -2.41
N ILE A 211 0.83 36.42 -3.74
CA ILE A 211 2.04 36.44 -4.56
C ILE A 211 2.86 37.70 -4.23
N GLY A 212 4.11 37.52 -3.83
CA GLY A 212 5.08 38.57 -3.50
C GLY A 212 6.47 38.28 -4.09
N GLU A 213 7.44 39.12 -3.72
CA GLU A 213 8.83 39.03 -4.23
C GLU A 213 9.53 37.71 -3.86
N HIS A 214 9.11 37.08 -2.75
CA HIS A 214 9.68 35.83 -2.29
C HIS A 214 8.96 34.60 -2.81
N THR A 215 7.84 34.77 -3.50
CA THR A 215 7.08 33.63 -4.05
C THR A 215 7.88 32.92 -5.14
N ARG A 216 8.00 31.58 -5.03
CA ARG A 216 8.71 30.72 -5.98
C ARG A 216 7.78 29.79 -6.76
N ALA A 217 6.62 29.45 -6.20
CA ALA A 217 5.65 28.59 -6.86
C ALA A 217 4.25 28.77 -6.30
N LEU A 218 3.24 28.45 -7.12
CA LEU A 218 1.91 28.08 -6.63
C LEU A 218 1.81 26.55 -6.60
N MET A 219 1.19 26.00 -5.58
CA MET A 219 1.04 24.56 -5.47
C MET A 219 -0.39 24.18 -5.09
N LYS A 220 -0.88 23.13 -5.73
CA LYS A 220 -2.13 22.45 -5.40
C LYS A 220 -1.81 21.08 -4.81
N VAL A 221 -2.48 20.71 -3.72
CA VAL A 221 -2.37 19.38 -3.12
C VAL A 221 -3.72 18.69 -3.16
N HIS A 222 -3.77 17.54 -3.80
CA HIS A 222 -5.01 16.79 -3.90
C HIS A 222 -5.41 16.19 -2.55
N THR A 223 -6.63 16.47 -2.10
CA THR A 223 -7.19 15.97 -0.83
C THR A 223 -7.64 14.51 -0.98
N SER A 224 -6.68 13.63 -1.27
CA SER A 224 -6.93 12.25 -1.67
C SER A 224 -7.51 11.35 -0.58
N ASN A 225 -7.33 11.72 0.71
CA ASN A 225 -7.72 10.90 1.87
C ASN A 225 -8.86 11.50 2.72
N TYR A 226 -9.35 12.68 2.36
CA TYR A 226 -10.51 13.32 3.01
C TYR A 226 -11.31 14.16 2.01
N ARG A 227 -12.53 14.49 2.39
CA ARG A 227 -13.40 15.37 1.62
C ARG A 227 -14.07 16.39 2.52
N ILE A 228 -14.06 17.66 2.12
CA ILE A 228 -14.84 18.72 2.77
C ILE A 228 -16.17 18.80 2.06
N VAL A 229 -17.28 18.68 2.81
CA VAL A 229 -18.65 18.67 2.28
C VAL A 229 -19.41 19.87 2.82
N GLY A 230 -20.21 20.51 1.98
CA GLY A 230 -21.05 21.67 2.32
C GLY A 230 -20.71 22.87 1.45
N PHE A 231 -20.63 24.06 2.05
CA PHE A 231 -20.31 25.31 1.35
C PHE A 231 -18.81 25.40 1.05
N THR A 232 -18.37 24.68 0.03
CA THR A 232 -16.96 24.57 -0.36
C THR A 232 -16.69 25.27 -1.70
N GLU A 233 -15.46 25.74 -1.89
CA GLU A 233 -14.97 26.31 -3.13
C GLU A 233 -13.44 26.11 -3.21
N SER A 234 -12.91 25.66 -4.33
CA SER A 234 -11.48 25.54 -4.55
C SER A 234 -11.08 26.06 -5.91
N ALA A 235 -9.95 26.76 -6.01
CA ALA A 235 -9.40 27.17 -7.29
C ALA A 235 -9.09 25.95 -8.16
N SER A 236 -9.44 26.02 -9.44
CA SER A 236 -9.16 24.96 -10.40
C SER A 236 -7.67 24.92 -10.79
N ARG A 237 -7.24 23.83 -11.39
CA ARG A 237 -5.87 23.68 -11.91
C ARG A 237 -5.57 24.71 -12.99
N GLU A 238 -6.53 24.88 -13.88
CA GLU A 238 -6.46 25.81 -15.01
C GLU A 238 -6.31 27.26 -14.54
N GLU A 239 -7.09 27.67 -13.53
CA GLU A 239 -6.99 29.01 -12.94
C GLU A 239 -5.63 29.23 -12.28
N LEU A 240 -5.11 28.23 -11.52
CA LEU A 240 -3.83 28.34 -10.83
C LEU A 240 -2.65 28.31 -11.82
N ALA A 241 -2.70 27.48 -12.86
CA ALA A 241 -1.68 27.44 -13.92
C ALA A 241 -1.63 28.79 -14.66
N ALA A 242 -2.79 29.32 -15.09
CA ALA A 242 -2.87 30.60 -15.76
C ALA A 242 -2.36 31.75 -14.88
N LEU A 243 -2.75 31.78 -13.61
CA LEU A 243 -2.29 32.78 -12.64
C LEU A 243 -0.76 32.71 -12.44
N ALA A 244 -0.23 31.52 -12.19
CA ALA A 244 1.20 31.31 -11.98
C ALA A 244 2.01 31.80 -13.19
N HIS A 245 1.64 31.33 -14.38
CA HIS A 245 2.33 31.70 -15.61
C HIS A 245 2.23 33.19 -15.95
N SER A 246 1.10 33.85 -15.63
CA SER A 246 0.97 35.31 -15.80
C SER A 246 1.93 36.12 -14.90
N ARG A 247 2.45 35.49 -13.86
CA ARG A 247 3.42 36.06 -12.90
C ARG A 247 4.83 35.52 -13.08
N GLY A 248 5.08 34.70 -14.11
CA GLY A 248 6.38 34.08 -14.35
C GLY A 248 6.76 33.03 -13.32
N LEU A 249 5.77 32.46 -12.60
CA LEU A 249 5.95 31.43 -11.56
C LEU A 249 5.56 30.04 -12.11
N PRO A 250 6.16 28.97 -11.62
CA PRO A 250 5.70 27.63 -11.89
C PRO A 250 4.46 27.27 -11.06
N PHE A 251 3.63 26.38 -11.62
CA PHE A 251 2.52 25.73 -10.93
C PHE A 251 2.81 24.25 -10.72
N PHE A 252 2.78 23.80 -9.47
CA PHE A 252 3.00 22.40 -9.09
C PHE A 252 1.71 21.75 -8.58
N GLU A 253 1.57 20.44 -8.84
CA GLU A 253 0.49 19.66 -8.26
C GLU A 253 1.00 18.38 -7.62
N ASP A 254 0.68 18.18 -6.32
CA ASP A 254 0.82 16.87 -5.67
C ASP A 254 -0.49 16.12 -5.78
N LEU A 255 -0.53 15.16 -6.69
CA LEU A 255 -1.73 14.39 -6.99
C LEU A 255 -1.94 13.25 -5.99
N GLY A 256 -0.88 12.71 -5.42
CA GLY A 256 -0.91 11.65 -4.40
C GLY A 256 -1.45 10.31 -4.87
N SER A 257 -2.67 10.26 -5.39
CA SER A 257 -3.37 9.01 -5.78
C SER A 257 -2.83 8.33 -7.04
N GLY A 258 -2.30 9.10 -8.01
CA GLY A 258 -1.56 8.57 -9.16
C GLY A 258 -2.41 7.91 -10.24
N SER A 259 -3.64 8.37 -10.50
CA SER A 259 -4.44 7.76 -11.56
C SER A 259 -3.93 8.12 -12.96
N LEU A 260 -3.72 7.07 -13.79
CA LEU A 260 -3.53 7.16 -15.24
C LEU A 260 -4.79 6.72 -16.00
N PHE A 261 -5.81 6.20 -15.32
CA PHE A 261 -7.06 5.75 -15.91
C PHE A 261 -8.20 6.67 -15.46
N ASP A 262 -9.13 6.95 -16.36
CA ASP A 262 -10.32 7.70 -16.02
C ASP A 262 -11.31 6.78 -15.28
N LEU A 263 -11.39 6.96 -13.96
CA LEU A 263 -12.19 6.12 -13.08
C LEU A 263 -13.71 6.39 -13.17
N GLU A 264 -14.13 7.46 -13.88
CA GLU A 264 -15.55 7.70 -14.19
C GLU A 264 -16.18 6.48 -14.89
N ALA A 265 -15.38 5.75 -15.71
CA ALA A 265 -15.80 4.52 -16.35
C ALA A 265 -16.22 3.40 -15.36
N PHE A 266 -15.81 3.50 -14.09
CA PHE A 266 -16.15 2.56 -13.01
C PHE A 266 -17.14 3.17 -12.01
N GLY A 267 -17.72 4.35 -12.31
CA GLY A 267 -18.62 5.07 -11.40
C GLY A 267 -17.91 5.75 -10.23
N ILE A 268 -16.60 5.95 -10.33
CA ILE A 268 -15.79 6.66 -9.33
C ILE A 268 -15.58 8.09 -9.84
N HIS A 269 -16.17 9.06 -9.12
CA HIS A 269 -16.27 10.43 -9.61
C HIS A 269 -15.28 11.39 -8.99
N GLY A 270 -14.75 12.29 -9.81
CA GLY A 270 -13.96 13.44 -9.39
C GLY A 270 -12.52 13.10 -9.01
N GLU A 271 -12.02 11.91 -9.35
CA GLU A 271 -10.62 11.55 -9.15
C GLU A 271 -9.78 12.12 -10.31
N PRO A 272 -8.79 12.97 -10.02
CA PRO A 272 -7.96 13.56 -11.06
C PRO A 272 -6.98 12.56 -11.67
N THR A 273 -6.64 12.80 -12.95
CA THR A 273 -5.62 12.00 -13.65
C THR A 273 -4.35 12.82 -13.89
N LEU A 274 -3.20 12.13 -13.99
CA LEU A 274 -1.92 12.76 -14.37
C LEU A 274 -2.01 13.52 -15.69
N GLN A 275 -2.67 12.93 -16.70
CA GLN A 275 -2.90 13.59 -17.99
C GLN A 275 -3.74 14.87 -17.86
N GLY A 276 -4.73 14.85 -16.94
CA GLY A 276 -5.57 16.01 -16.66
C GLY A 276 -4.74 17.17 -16.11
N SER A 277 -3.87 16.89 -15.12
CA SER A 277 -2.99 17.89 -14.52
C SER A 277 -1.98 18.48 -15.51
N VAL A 278 -1.38 17.63 -16.34
CA VAL A 278 -0.44 18.08 -17.39
C VAL A 278 -1.17 18.97 -18.42
N ARG A 279 -2.37 18.56 -18.88
CA ARG A 279 -3.18 19.36 -19.81
C ARG A 279 -3.65 20.69 -19.21
N ALA A 280 -3.93 20.73 -17.92
CA ALA A 280 -4.29 21.96 -17.21
C ALA A 280 -3.12 22.96 -17.08
N GLY A 281 -1.90 22.54 -17.45
CA GLY A 281 -0.73 23.43 -17.49
C GLY A 281 0.18 23.32 -16.26
N ALA A 282 0.10 22.26 -15.46
CA ALA A 282 1.03 22.06 -14.37
C ALA A 282 2.48 21.89 -14.90
N ASP A 283 3.41 22.64 -14.29
CA ASP A 283 4.84 22.59 -14.64
C ASP A 283 5.52 21.34 -14.09
N ALA A 284 5.05 20.83 -12.96
CA ALA A 284 5.42 19.53 -12.42
C ALA A 284 4.24 18.93 -11.61
N VAL A 285 4.03 17.63 -11.79
CA VAL A 285 3.04 16.83 -11.07
C VAL A 285 3.76 15.69 -10.39
N THR A 286 3.44 15.44 -9.11
CA THR A 286 3.95 14.30 -8.34
C THR A 286 2.84 13.31 -8.01
N CYS A 287 3.15 12.01 -8.00
CA CYS A 287 2.19 10.99 -7.57
C CYS A 287 2.84 9.69 -7.09
N SER A 288 2.03 8.84 -6.45
CA SER A 288 2.42 7.49 -5.98
C SER A 288 2.19 6.43 -7.05
N GLY A 289 3.16 5.51 -7.21
CA GLY A 289 3.03 4.36 -8.10
C GLY A 289 2.18 3.22 -7.54
N ASP A 290 2.11 3.09 -6.22
CA ASP A 290 1.50 1.97 -5.47
C ASP A 290 0.05 2.23 -5.02
N LYS A 291 -0.60 3.21 -5.62
CA LYS A 291 -2.02 3.50 -5.39
C LYS A 291 -2.84 3.19 -6.65
N LEU A 292 -3.61 4.16 -7.17
CA LEU A 292 -4.51 3.95 -8.32
C LEU A 292 -3.79 3.57 -9.62
N LEU A 293 -2.51 3.91 -9.75
CA LEU A 293 -1.69 3.43 -10.86
C LEU A 293 -1.54 1.89 -10.84
N GLY A 294 -1.61 1.25 -9.69
CA GLY A 294 -1.56 -0.21 -9.57
C GLY A 294 -0.16 -0.82 -9.79
N GLY A 295 0.88 -0.01 -9.62
CA GLY A 295 2.29 -0.40 -9.75
C GLY A 295 3.00 -0.60 -8.41
N PRO A 296 4.34 -0.66 -8.43
CA PRO A 296 5.16 -0.72 -7.22
C PRO A 296 5.18 0.63 -6.50
N GLN A 297 5.64 0.63 -5.24
CA GLN A 297 5.93 1.88 -4.54
C GLN A 297 6.97 2.68 -5.32
N ALA A 298 6.57 3.86 -5.77
CA ALA A 298 7.43 4.81 -6.47
C ALA A 298 6.86 6.22 -6.31
N GLY A 299 7.71 7.22 -6.36
CA GLY A 299 7.34 8.62 -6.58
C GLY A 299 7.58 8.98 -8.05
N ILE A 300 6.52 9.31 -8.73
CA ILE A 300 6.56 9.66 -10.15
C ILE A 300 6.44 11.18 -10.28
N LEU A 301 7.35 11.78 -11.02
CA LEU A 301 7.30 13.20 -11.39
C LEU A 301 7.17 13.29 -12.91
N VAL A 302 6.19 14.04 -13.37
CA VAL A 302 5.99 14.36 -14.79
C VAL A 302 5.78 15.86 -14.96
N GLY A 303 6.19 16.44 -16.08
CA GLY A 303 5.97 17.86 -16.32
C GLY A 303 6.87 18.42 -17.40
N LYS A 304 7.13 19.75 -17.32
CA LYS A 304 7.98 20.47 -18.25
C LYS A 304 9.45 20.07 -18.10
N LYS A 305 10.12 19.93 -19.22
CA LYS A 305 11.54 19.60 -19.27
C LYS A 305 12.40 20.59 -18.48
N SER A 306 12.07 21.89 -18.50
CA SER A 306 12.76 22.94 -17.74
C SER A 306 12.78 22.69 -16.23
N CYS A 307 11.69 22.16 -15.64
CA CYS A 307 11.64 21.78 -14.24
C CYS A 307 12.38 20.45 -13.99
N LEU A 308 12.06 19.42 -14.76
CA LEU A 308 12.57 18.06 -14.51
C LEU A 308 14.10 17.97 -14.73
N ASP A 309 14.68 18.72 -15.65
CA ASP A 309 16.14 18.75 -15.87
C ASP A 309 16.92 19.31 -14.66
N VAL A 310 16.31 20.23 -13.89
CA VAL A 310 16.90 20.71 -12.62
C VAL A 310 16.91 19.58 -11.59
N LEU A 311 15.78 18.87 -11.44
CA LEU A 311 15.63 17.75 -10.51
C LEU A 311 16.61 16.61 -10.83
N LYS A 312 16.77 16.28 -12.12
CA LYS A 312 17.69 15.21 -12.59
C LYS A 312 19.15 15.48 -12.25
N ARG A 313 19.55 16.75 -12.06
CA ARG A 313 20.90 17.16 -11.70
C ARG A 313 21.10 17.41 -10.20
N HIS A 314 20.00 17.46 -9.44
CA HIS A 314 20.08 17.79 -8.01
C HIS A 314 20.74 16.67 -7.21
N PRO A 315 21.72 16.97 -6.31
CA PRO A 315 22.42 15.92 -5.53
C PRO A 315 21.54 15.03 -4.71
N LEU A 316 20.41 15.55 -4.19
CA LEU A 316 19.43 14.81 -3.40
C LEU A 316 18.84 13.61 -4.18
N LEU A 317 18.77 13.70 -5.52
CA LEU A 317 18.27 12.58 -6.34
C LEU A 317 19.08 11.30 -6.11
N ARG A 318 20.37 11.41 -5.80
CA ARG A 318 21.18 10.23 -5.51
C ARG A 318 20.71 9.46 -4.28
N ALA A 319 20.25 10.16 -3.26
CA ALA A 319 19.68 9.57 -2.04
C ALA A 319 18.27 9.02 -2.25
N LEU A 320 17.48 9.64 -3.14
CA LEU A 320 16.08 9.32 -3.38
C LEU A 320 15.84 8.39 -4.56
N ARG A 321 16.89 7.95 -5.26
CA ARG A 321 16.77 7.16 -6.48
C ARG A 321 16.14 5.80 -6.23
N VAL A 322 15.25 5.40 -7.14
CA VAL A 322 14.58 4.10 -7.15
C VAL A 322 15.56 2.96 -7.50
N ASP A 323 15.33 1.76 -6.98
CA ASP A 323 16.10 0.55 -7.27
C ASP A 323 15.68 -0.14 -8.60
N LYS A 324 16.42 -1.18 -8.99
CA LYS A 324 16.19 -1.89 -10.27
C LYS A 324 14.93 -2.74 -10.29
N MET A 325 14.53 -3.32 -9.16
CA MET A 325 13.34 -4.17 -9.07
C MET A 325 12.07 -3.31 -9.22
N THR A 326 12.04 -2.19 -8.51
CA THR A 326 10.96 -1.21 -8.61
C THR A 326 10.83 -0.66 -10.04
N LEU A 327 11.96 -0.31 -10.70
CA LEU A 327 11.91 0.18 -12.10
C LEU A 327 11.37 -0.87 -13.05
N ALA A 328 11.82 -2.12 -12.96
CA ALA A 328 11.34 -3.20 -13.81
C ALA A 328 9.83 -3.47 -13.63
N ALA A 329 9.37 -3.48 -12.38
CA ALA A 329 7.94 -3.62 -12.08
C ALA A 329 7.12 -2.43 -12.60
N LEU A 330 7.64 -1.20 -12.43
CA LEU A 330 6.98 0.01 -12.91
C LEU A 330 6.91 0.04 -14.44
N GLU A 331 8.01 -0.28 -15.14
CA GLU A 331 8.02 -0.38 -16.59
C GLU A 331 6.96 -1.37 -17.10
N ALA A 332 6.91 -2.58 -16.51
CA ALA A 332 5.91 -3.58 -16.85
C ALA A 332 4.47 -3.10 -16.61
N THR A 333 4.24 -2.35 -15.54
CA THR A 333 2.95 -1.72 -15.22
C THR A 333 2.58 -0.67 -16.26
N LEU A 334 3.51 0.25 -16.60
CA LEU A 334 3.27 1.31 -17.61
C LEU A 334 3.04 0.73 -19.01
N ARG A 335 3.67 -0.39 -19.35
CA ARG A 335 3.43 -1.10 -20.62
C ARG A 335 2.00 -1.61 -20.71
N ALA A 336 1.38 -2.06 -19.60
CA ALA A 336 -0.02 -2.47 -19.61
C ALA A 336 -0.98 -1.31 -19.90
N TYR A 337 -0.65 -0.09 -19.46
CA TYR A 337 -1.39 1.11 -19.89
C TYR A 337 -1.16 1.42 -21.37
N ALA A 338 0.06 1.29 -21.85
CA ALA A 338 0.45 1.61 -23.20
C ALA A 338 -0.13 0.66 -24.27
N ASP A 339 -0.34 -0.60 -23.93
CA ASP A 339 -0.94 -1.63 -24.80
C ASP A 339 -2.45 -1.80 -24.59
N GLY A 340 -3.06 -1.03 -23.67
CA GLY A 340 -4.50 -1.05 -23.41
C GLY A 340 -4.98 -2.22 -22.52
N SER A 341 -4.07 -3.04 -22.00
CA SER A 341 -4.43 -4.19 -21.14
C SER A 341 -4.56 -3.87 -19.65
N ALA A 342 -4.41 -2.60 -19.26
CA ALA A 342 -4.32 -2.19 -17.85
C ALA A 342 -5.51 -2.68 -17.01
N VAL A 343 -6.75 -2.50 -17.48
CA VAL A 343 -7.97 -2.88 -16.73
C VAL A 343 -8.03 -4.38 -16.48
N SER A 344 -7.62 -5.20 -17.44
CA SER A 344 -7.68 -6.66 -17.32
C SER A 344 -6.49 -7.28 -16.59
N THR A 345 -5.33 -6.59 -16.56
CA THR A 345 -4.08 -7.19 -16.06
C THR A 345 -3.58 -6.59 -14.75
N LEU A 346 -3.90 -5.32 -14.46
CA LEU A 346 -3.50 -4.68 -13.21
C LEU A 346 -4.54 -4.97 -12.11
N PRO A 347 -4.17 -5.67 -11.02
CA PRO A 347 -5.12 -6.09 -10.00
C PRO A 347 -5.95 -4.94 -9.41
N THR A 348 -5.35 -3.77 -9.21
CA THR A 348 -6.06 -2.60 -8.69
C THR A 348 -7.20 -2.19 -9.62
N LEU A 349 -6.94 -2.04 -10.93
CA LEU A 349 -7.96 -1.63 -11.88
C LEU A 349 -9.01 -2.74 -12.10
N ALA A 350 -8.60 -3.99 -12.16
CA ALA A 350 -9.51 -5.13 -12.27
C ALA A 350 -10.48 -5.20 -11.07
N MET A 351 -9.99 -4.98 -9.85
CA MET A 351 -10.84 -4.92 -8.67
C MET A 351 -11.80 -3.73 -8.70
N LEU A 352 -11.37 -2.55 -9.18
CA LEU A 352 -12.23 -1.37 -9.29
C LEU A 352 -13.30 -1.56 -10.38
N ALA A 353 -12.96 -2.23 -11.48
CA ALA A 353 -13.85 -2.50 -12.62
C ALA A 353 -14.86 -3.63 -12.35
N ALA A 354 -14.66 -4.46 -11.33
CA ALA A 354 -15.53 -5.59 -11.03
C ALA A 354 -16.97 -5.16 -10.80
N SER A 355 -17.90 -5.71 -11.59
CA SER A 355 -19.31 -5.39 -11.51
C SER A 355 -20.00 -5.99 -10.27
N PRO A 356 -21.09 -5.38 -9.78
CA PRO A 356 -21.85 -5.96 -8.68
C PRO A 356 -22.39 -7.36 -8.98
N GLU A 357 -22.74 -7.65 -10.24
CA GLU A 357 -23.25 -8.92 -10.69
C GLU A 357 -22.19 -10.02 -10.59
N GLU A 358 -20.96 -9.73 -11.02
CA GLU A 358 -19.80 -10.63 -10.90
C GLU A 358 -19.48 -10.91 -9.43
N LEU A 359 -19.41 -9.86 -8.58
CA LEU A 359 -19.14 -10.01 -7.17
C LEU A 359 -20.23 -10.83 -6.45
N ARG A 360 -21.51 -10.64 -6.83
CA ARG A 360 -22.62 -11.42 -6.30
C ARG A 360 -22.51 -12.90 -6.68
N ALA A 361 -22.14 -13.20 -7.93
CA ALA A 361 -21.93 -14.57 -8.38
C ALA A 361 -20.78 -15.24 -7.63
N GLN A 362 -19.66 -14.54 -7.46
CA GLN A 362 -18.52 -14.99 -6.67
C GLN A 362 -18.90 -15.24 -5.20
N ALA A 363 -19.71 -14.36 -4.59
CA ALA A 363 -20.17 -14.51 -3.23
C ALA A 363 -21.05 -15.79 -3.05
N ARG A 364 -21.91 -16.11 -4.04
CA ARG A 364 -22.68 -17.35 -4.04
C ARG A 364 -21.77 -18.57 -4.05
N THR A 365 -20.80 -18.59 -4.96
CA THR A 365 -19.82 -19.69 -5.06
C THR A 365 -19.05 -19.88 -3.75
N LEU A 366 -18.62 -18.80 -3.10
CA LEU A 366 -17.92 -18.89 -1.81
C LEU A 366 -18.84 -19.39 -0.70
N CYS A 367 -20.11 -18.90 -0.64
CA CYS A 367 -21.10 -19.39 0.32
C CYS A 367 -21.43 -20.87 0.16
N GLU A 368 -21.55 -21.37 -1.07
CA GLU A 368 -21.76 -22.79 -1.38
C GLU A 368 -20.59 -23.63 -0.83
N LYS A 369 -19.35 -23.26 -1.13
CA LYS A 369 -18.14 -23.94 -0.61
C LYS A 369 -18.06 -23.93 0.92
N LEU A 370 -18.43 -22.83 1.58
CA LEU A 370 -18.50 -22.72 3.04
C LEU A 370 -19.56 -23.66 3.60
N THR A 371 -20.74 -23.68 2.99
CA THR A 371 -21.89 -24.51 3.42
C THR A 371 -21.58 -26.01 3.28
N GLU A 372 -20.86 -26.43 2.22
CA GLU A 372 -20.39 -27.81 2.04
C GLU A 372 -19.47 -28.27 3.19
N ARG A 373 -18.79 -27.34 3.85
CA ARG A 373 -17.96 -27.58 5.06
C ARG A 373 -18.72 -27.39 6.37
N GLY A 374 -20.05 -27.23 6.30
CA GLY A 374 -20.90 -27.05 7.48
C GLY A 374 -20.86 -25.65 8.10
N ILE A 375 -20.26 -24.66 7.42
CA ILE A 375 -20.19 -23.28 7.89
C ILE A 375 -21.45 -22.53 7.46
N SER A 376 -22.08 -21.81 8.39
CA SER A 376 -23.24 -20.96 8.09
C SER A 376 -22.79 -19.69 7.39
N ALA A 377 -23.12 -19.53 6.13
CA ALA A 377 -22.74 -18.36 5.32
C ALA A 377 -23.89 -17.95 4.39
N GLU A 378 -24.08 -16.64 4.23
CA GLU A 378 -25.04 -16.09 3.28
C GLU A 378 -24.46 -14.94 2.47
N VAL A 379 -25.01 -14.71 1.27
CA VAL A 379 -24.61 -13.58 0.41
C VAL A 379 -25.21 -12.30 0.97
N LEU A 380 -24.36 -11.34 1.29
CA LEU A 380 -24.74 -10.03 1.79
C LEU A 380 -24.25 -8.95 0.81
N ALA A 381 -25.17 -8.03 0.44
CA ALA A 381 -24.78 -6.80 -0.25
C ALA A 381 -24.09 -5.86 0.76
N GLU A 382 -22.84 -5.50 0.50
CA GLU A 382 -22.03 -4.71 1.42
C GLU A 382 -21.11 -3.79 0.62
N GLY A 383 -20.92 -2.57 1.11
CA GLY A 383 -20.06 -1.60 0.44
C GLY A 383 -18.58 -1.89 0.61
N ASP A 384 -17.85 -1.82 -0.51
CA ASP A 384 -16.39 -1.89 -0.54
C ASP A 384 -15.77 -0.49 -0.58
N ALA A 385 -14.46 -0.38 -0.33
CA ALA A 385 -13.74 0.87 -0.35
C ALA A 385 -12.51 0.81 -1.26
N VAL A 386 -12.18 1.94 -1.90
CA VAL A 386 -10.89 2.06 -2.60
C VAL A 386 -9.75 2.04 -1.58
N GLY A 387 -9.81 2.85 -0.55
CA GLY A 387 -8.84 2.87 0.55
C GLY A 387 -7.52 3.58 0.21
N GLY A 388 -6.56 3.47 1.11
CA GLY A 388 -5.18 3.89 0.88
C GLY A 388 -4.94 5.39 0.68
N GLY A 389 -5.89 6.25 1.07
CA GLY A 389 -5.81 7.68 0.78
C GLY A 389 -6.10 7.98 -0.68
N SER A 390 -7.09 7.29 -1.26
CA SER A 390 -7.60 7.52 -2.60
C SER A 390 -9.12 7.46 -2.56
N VAL A 391 -9.79 8.34 -3.30
CA VAL A 391 -11.25 8.39 -3.48
C VAL A 391 -12.01 8.40 -2.13
N PRO A 392 -11.83 9.42 -1.29
CA PRO A 392 -12.46 9.48 0.03
C PRO A 392 -13.98 9.60 -0.08
N ALA A 393 -14.69 8.99 0.86
CA ALA A 393 -16.14 9.06 1.00
C ALA A 393 -16.95 8.48 -0.18
N GLN A 394 -16.34 7.71 -1.08
CA GLN A 394 -17.07 6.94 -2.09
C GLN A 394 -17.04 5.45 -1.72
N THR A 395 -18.22 4.85 -1.70
CA THR A 395 -18.40 3.42 -1.46
C THR A 395 -18.67 2.73 -2.79
N LEU A 396 -17.96 1.63 -3.04
CA LEU A 396 -18.18 0.82 -4.24
C LEU A 396 -19.26 -0.25 -3.93
N PRO A 397 -20.25 -0.44 -4.79
CA PRO A 397 -21.21 -1.53 -4.63
C PRO A 397 -20.48 -2.88 -4.60
N GLY A 398 -20.65 -3.64 -3.52
CA GLY A 398 -19.92 -4.89 -3.30
C GLY A 398 -20.80 -5.99 -2.70
N PHE A 399 -20.21 -7.17 -2.57
CA PHE A 399 -20.83 -8.32 -1.95
C PHE A 399 -19.84 -9.07 -1.06
N ALA A 400 -20.35 -9.63 0.02
CA ALA A 400 -19.61 -10.46 0.95
C ALA A 400 -20.28 -11.81 1.17
N ALA A 401 -19.49 -12.85 1.47
CA ALA A 401 -19.98 -14.02 2.17
C ALA A 401 -19.96 -13.70 3.67
N ALA A 402 -21.15 -13.55 4.26
CA ALA A 402 -21.33 -13.24 5.66
C ALA A 402 -21.40 -14.52 6.49
N VAL A 403 -20.35 -14.81 7.25
CA VAL A 403 -20.20 -16.03 8.06
C VAL A 403 -20.71 -15.79 9.46
N THR A 404 -21.58 -16.66 9.93
CA THR A 404 -22.04 -16.73 11.33
C THR A 404 -21.30 -17.88 12.01
N PRO A 405 -20.35 -17.62 12.92
CA PRO A 405 -19.63 -18.67 13.64
C PRO A 405 -20.57 -19.47 14.54
N ARG A 406 -20.29 -20.77 14.74
CA ARG A 406 -21.11 -21.68 15.55
C ARG A 406 -20.47 -22.04 16.88
N HIS A 407 -19.14 -22.07 16.94
CA HIS A 407 -18.40 -22.63 18.06
C HIS A 407 -17.59 -21.58 18.84
N CYS A 408 -17.47 -20.37 18.31
CA CYS A 408 -16.76 -19.27 18.96
C CYS A 408 -17.45 -17.93 18.67
N ARG A 409 -17.02 -16.87 19.34
CA ARG A 409 -17.46 -15.50 19.03
C ARG A 409 -16.82 -15.01 17.73
N VAL A 410 -17.50 -14.08 17.04
CA VAL A 410 -16.99 -13.54 15.77
C VAL A 410 -15.62 -12.86 15.88
N ASP A 411 -15.40 -12.17 17.02
CA ASP A 411 -14.08 -11.53 17.28
C ASP A 411 -12.98 -12.57 17.44
N GLU A 412 -13.29 -13.68 18.12
CA GLU A 412 -12.37 -14.80 18.32
C GLU A 412 -12.07 -15.52 17.00
N LEU A 413 -13.10 -15.74 16.16
CA LEU A 413 -12.90 -16.29 14.82
C LEU A 413 -11.96 -15.39 14.00
N ALA A 414 -12.21 -14.08 14.01
CA ALA A 414 -11.36 -13.13 13.28
C ALA A 414 -9.92 -13.11 13.83
N GLU A 415 -9.72 -13.24 15.14
CA GLU A 415 -8.39 -13.34 15.75
C GLU A 415 -7.67 -14.61 15.33
N ARG A 416 -8.31 -15.78 15.42
CA ARG A 416 -7.74 -17.05 15.01
C ARG A 416 -7.37 -17.06 13.54
N LEU A 417 -8.18 -16.45 12.66
CA LEU A 417 -7.90 -16.29 11.24
C LEU A 417 -6.64 -15.46 10.98
N ARG A 418 -6.40 -14.38 11.74
CA ARG A 418 -5.18 -13.57 11.63
C ARG A 418 -3.91 -14.29 12.11
N GLN A 419 -4.06 -15.28 13.00
CA GLN A 419 -2.94 -16.02 13.57
C GLN A 419 -2.50 -17.23 12.72
N ARG A 420 -3.19 -17.53 11.63
CA ARG A 420 -2.85 -18.66 10.74
C ARG A 420 -1.52 -18.46 10.04
N GLU A 421 -0.97 -19.53 9.50
CA GLU A 421 0.22 -19.50 8.64
C GLU A 421 0.02 -18.54 7.45
N THR A 422 -1.10 -18.66 6.73
CA THR A 422 -1.59 -17.62 5.81
C THR A 422 -2.68 -16.82 6.52
N PRO A 423 -2.37 -15.64 7.07
CA PRO A 423 -3.36 -14.83 7.76
C PRO A 423 -4.52 -14.42 6.85
N VAL A 424 -5.73 -14.45 7.38
CA VAL A 424 -6.92 -13.90 6.73
C VAL A 424 -7.35 -12.65 7.49
N VAL A 425 -7.45 -11.53 6.77
CA VAL A 425 -7.94 -10.27 7.31
C VAL A 425 -9.31 -9.99 6.72
N ALA A 426 -10.33 -9.93 7.59
CA ALA A 426 -11.72 -9.73 7.23
C ALA A 426 -12.35 -8.62 8.07
N ARG A 427 -13.54 -8.16 7.71
CA ARG A 427 -14.33 -7.20 8.50
C ARG A 427 -15.32 -7.91 9.40
N ILE A 428 -15.66 -7.28 10.51
CA ILE A 428 -16.79 -7.68 11.35
C ILE A 428 -17.87 -6.60 11.23
N ALA A 429 -19.05 -7.01 10.84
CA ALA A 429 -20.25 -6.16 10.85
C ALA A 429 -21.49 -7.02 11.09
N HIS A 430 -22.53 -6.43 11.70
CA HIS A 430 -23.79 -7.13 11.98
C HIS A 430 -23.60 -8.46 12.74
N GLU A 431 -22.64 -8.50 13.68
CA GLU A 431 -22.24 -9.69 14.45
C GLU A 431 -21.78 -10.89 13.59
N ARG A 432 -21.33 -10.63 12.37
CA ARG A 432 -20.84 -11.63 11.40
C ARG A 432 -19.47 -11.27 10.87
N LEU A 433 -18.73 -12.29 10.47
CA LEU A 433 -17.47 -12.13 9.73
C LEU A 433 -17.78 -11.96 8.24
N LEU A 434 -17.37 -10.83 7.66
CA LEU A 434 -17.61 -10.50 6.26
C LEU A 434 -16.38 -10.81 5.43
N LEU A 435 -16.51 -11.75 4.50
CA LEU A 435 -15.51 -12.09 3.49
C LEU A 435 -15.87 -11.36 2.19
N CYS A 436 -15.35 -10.14 2.01
CA CYS A 436 -15.68 -9.26 0.89
C CYS A 436 -15.00 -9.71 -0.40
N LEU A 437 -15.77 -9.92 -1.46
CA LEU A 437 -15.32 -10.60 -2.67
C LEU A 437 -14.41 -9.76 -3.58
N ARG A 438 -14.54 -8.43 -3.57
CA ARG A 438 -13.77 -7.54 -4.44
C ARG A 438 -12.26 -7.72 -4.32
N THR A 439 -11.75 -8.06 -3.15
CA THR A 439 -10.32 -8.21 -2.88
C THR A 439 -9.85 -9.66 -2.83
N LEU A 440 -10.75 -10.62 -2.91
CA LEU A 440 -10.46 -12.04 -2.96
C LEU A 440 -10.23 -12.53 -4.40
N ARG A 441 -9.33 -13.49 -4.55
CA ARG A 441 -9.14 -14.20 -5.81
C ARG A 441 -9.81 -15.58 -5.74
N PRO A 442 -10.35 -16.09 -6.84
CA PRO A 442 -10.94 -17.44 -6.87
C PRO A 442 -9.97 -18.54 -6.38
N GLU A 443 -8.67 -18.39 -6.63
CA GLU A 443 -7.64 -19.36 -6.21
C GLU A 443 -7.45 -19.39 -4.69
N GLU A 444 -7.90 -18.36 -3.97
CA GLU A 444 -7.81 -18.26 -2.51
C GLU A 444 -9.00 -18.92 -1.78
N TYR A 445 -10.08 -19.27 -2.51
CA TYR A 445 -11.34 -19.73 -1.87
C TYR A 445 -11.16 -21.04 -1.10
N ASP A 446 -10.45 -22.02 -1.63
CA ASP A 446 -10.28 -23.31 -0.95
C ASP A 446 -9.46 -23.17 0.34
N GLU A 447 -8.41 -22.33 0.32
CA GLU A 447 -7.64 -22.00 1.52
C GLU A 447 -8.48 -21.22 2.53
N LEU A 448 -9.24 -20.24 2.05
CA LEU A 448 -10.12 -19.41 2.90
C LEU A 448 -11.20 -20.26 3.58
N VAL A 449 -11.86 -21.15 2.85
CA VAL A 449 -12.87 -22.08 3.37
C VAL A 449 -12.26 -23.01 4.42
N ARG A 450 -11.08 -23.57 4.17
CA ARG A 450 -10.34 -24.39 5.12
C ARG A 450 -9.99 -23.58 6.37
N ALA A 451 -9.49 -22.36 6.18
CA ALA A 451 -9.13 -21.47 7.28
C ALA A 451 -10.31 -21.18 8.20
N VAL A 452 -11.48 -20.84 7.65
CA VAL A 452 -12.69 -20.59 8.44
C VAL A 452 -13.16 -21.85 9.15
N ALA A 453 -13.20 -23.00 8.48
CA ALA A 453 -13.66 -24.27 9.07
C ALA A 453 -12.76 -24.74 10.25
N GLU A 454 -11.48 -24.55 10.16
CA GLU A 454 -10.53 -24.92 11.22
C GLU A 454 -10.49 -23.91 12.37
N SER A 455 -10.86 -22.66 12.12
CA SER A 455 -10.86 -21.59 13.13
C SER A 455 -12.18 -21.49 13.90
N ASP A 456 -13.29 -21.97 13.35
CA ASP A 456 -14.62 -22.04 14.02
C ASP A 456 -14.80 -23.40 14.74
N ARG A 457 -13.89 -23.72 15.66
CA ARG A 457 -13.90 -24.97 16.46
C ARG A 457 -13.88 -24.65 17.93
#